data_9a7af3216fcfcd7edab0f0443e1c14c3
#
_entry.id   9a7af3216fcfcd7edab0f0443e1c14c3
#
_cell.length_a   1.000
_cell.length_b   1.000
_cell.length_c   1.000
_cell.angle_alpha   90.00
_cell.angle_beta   90.00
_cell.angle_gamma   90.00
#
_symmetry.space_group_name_H-M   'P 1'
#
loop_
_entity.id
_entity.type
_entity.pdbx_description
1 polymer ?
#
loop_
_entity_poly.entity_id
_entity_poly.type
_entity_poly.pdbx_seq_one_letter_code
_entity_poly.pdbx_strand_id
1 'polypeptide(L)'
;SGGERQALSLLMATFTKPKILLLDEHTAALDPSRAELITNLTKKIVAEHQLTTLMVTHNMQQALDLGNRLIMMDKGQIIFESNEEEKQALTIEKLLNEFQRIRGEQMTNDRAMLV
;
A
#
# COMPACT_ATOMS: atom_id res chain seq x y z
N SER A 1 16.58 -4.80 17.02
CA SER A 1 15.27 -4.18 17.00
C SER A 1 14.45 -4.64 15.80
N GLY A 2 13.15 -4.42 15.84
CA GLY A 2 12.27 -4.73 14.71
C GLY A 2 12.63 -3.95 13.46
N GLY A 3 13.00 -2.68 13.60
CA GLY A 3 13.42 -1.85 12.50
C GLY A 3 14.72 -2.32 11.84
N GLU A 4 15.67 -2.77 12.65
CA GLU A 4 16.93 -3.33 12.12
C GLU A 4 16.69 -4.61 11.35
N ARG A 5 15.81 -5.47 11.84
CA ARG A 5 15.44 -6.72 11.16
C ARG A 5 14.78 -6.43 9.82
N GLN A 6 13.88 -5.46 9.78
CA GLN A 6 13.21 -5.05 8.54
C GLN A 6 14.19 -4.47 7.54
N ALA A 7 15.12 -3.63 7.99
CA ALA A 7 16.16 -3.07 7.14
C ALA A 7 17.05 -4.17 6.54
N LEU A 8 17.47 -5.12 7.38
CA LEU A 8 18.31 -6.23 6.93
C LEU A 8 17.56 -7.12 5.93
N SER A 9 16.31 -7.46 6.21
CA SER A 9 15.48 -8.24 5.30
C SER A 9 15.31 -7.57 3.95
N LEU A 10 15.08 -6.25 3.95
CA LEU A 10 14.93 -5.47 2.74
C LEU A 10 16.23 -5.46 1.91
N LEU A 11 17.37 -5.25 2.56
CA LEU A 11 18.67 -5.29 1.88
C LEU A 11 18.96 -6.68 1.31
N MET A 12 18.71 -7.73 2.06
CA MET A 12 18.92 -9.11 1.60
C MET A 12 18.07 -9.44 0.38
N ALA A 13 16.82 -8.93 0.33
CA ALA A 13 15.95 -9.14 -0.81
C ALA A 13 16.50 -8.51 -2.09
N THR A 14 17.36 -7.50 -2.00
CA THR A 14 17.94 -6.81 -3.17
C THR A 14 19.20 -7.48 -3.71
N PHE A 15 19.86 -8.36 -2.94
CA PHE A 15 21.11 -8.99 -3.36
C PHE A 15 20.95 -9.89 -4.60
N THR A 16 19.78 -10.46 -4.78
CA THR A 16 19.47 -11.36 -5.89
C THR A 16 18.89 -10.63 -7.11
N LYS A 17 18.74 -9.31 -7.06
CA LYS A 17 18.07 -8.49 -8.07
C LYS A 17 16.74 -9.09 -8.50
N PRO A 18 15.75 -9.13 -7.61
CA PRO A 18 14.46 -9.77 -7.91
C PRO A 18 13.75 -9.05 -9.05
N LYS A 19 12.93 -9.79 -9.80
CA LYS A 19 12.06 -9.19 -10.82
C LYS A 19 10.91 -8.41 -10.20
N ILE A 20 10.48 -8.81 -9.00
CA ILE A 20 9.43 -8.14 -8.23
C ILE A 20 9.78 -8.21 -6.75
N LEU A 21 9.55 -7.11 -6.06
CA LEU A 21 9.70 -7.03 -4.60
C LEU A 21 8.30 -6.97 -4.00
N LEU A 22 8.02 -7.89 -3.08
CA LEU A 22 6.73 -7.94 -2.37
C LEU A 22 6.92 -7.48 -0.94
N LEU A 23 6.17 -6.46 -0.53
CA LEU A 23 6.20 -5.91 0.83
C LEU A 23 4.79 -5.98 1.42
N ASP A 24 4.61 -6.83 2.43
CA ASP A 24 3.32 -7.03 3.08
C ASP A 24 3.35 -6.43 4.48
N GLU A 25 2.82 -5.22 4.61
CA GLU A 25 2.72 -4.49 5.88
C GLU A 25 4.05 -4.43 6.65
N HIS A 26 5.14 -4.22 5.93
CA HIS A 26 6.49 -4.34 6.47
C HIS A 26 6.86 -3.31 7.55
N THR A 27 6.04 -2.29 7.76
CA THR A 27 6.24 -1.29 8.83
C THR A 27 5.17 -1.35 9.91
N ALA A 28 4.19 -2.26 9.82
CA ALA A 28 3.01 -2.28 10.69
C ALA A 28 3.34 -2.48 12.17
N ALA A 29 4.37 -3.26 12.48
CA ALA A 29 4.77 -3.55 13.86
C ALA A 29 5.78 -2.55 14.45
N LEU A 30 6.14 -1.51 13.69
CA LEU A 30 7.15 -0.54 14.09
C LEU A 30 6.49 0.71 14.68
N ASP A 31 7.20 1.38 15.61
CA ASP A 31 6.79 2.70 16.07
C ASP A 31 6.88 3.72 14.93
N PRO A 32 6.21 4.90 15.03
CA PRO A 32 6.16 5.87 13.92
C PRO A 32 7.53 6.31 13.41
N SER A 33 8.50 6.50 14.31
CA SER A 33 9.85 6.94 13.94
C SER A 33 10.58 5.89 13.11
N ARG A 34 10.53 4.64 13.54
CA ARG A 34 11.17 3.52 12.84
C ARG A 34 10.43 3.19 11.54
N ALA A 35 9.11 3.29 11.54
CA ALA A 35 8.31 3.10 10.33
C ALA A 35 8.70 4.12 9.26
N GLU A 36 8.90 5.38 9.62
CA GLU A 36 9.35 6.43 8.71
C GLU A 36 10.73 6.12 8.13
N LEU A 37 11.67 5.70 8.98
CA LEU A 37 13.01 5.29 8.56
C LEU A 37 12.96 4.16 7.53
N ILE A 38 12.19 3.11 7.80
CA ILE A 38 12.07 1.95 6.90
C ILE A 38 11.35 2.35 5.61
N THR A 39 10.35 3.22 5.69
CA THR A 39 9.66 3.74 4.50
C THR A 39 10.62 4.51 3.60
N ASN A 40 11.44 5.38 4.17
CA ASN A 40 12.44 6.15 3.41
C ASN A 40 13.51 5.25 2.81
N LEU A 41 13.96 4.25 3.55
CA LEU A 41 14.92 3.26 3.05
C LEU A 41 14.32 2.45 1.90
N THR A 42 13.06 2.06 2.01
CA THR A 42 12.33 1.35 0.95
C THR A 42 12.29 2.19 -0.33
N LYS A 43 11.91 3.46 -0.23
CA LYS A 43 11.87 4.37 -1.37
C LYS A 43 13.24 4.45 -2.06
N LYS A 44 14.30 4.59 -1.26
CA LYS A 44 15.66 4.71 -1.77
C LYS A 44 16.10 3.45 -2.51
N ILE A 45 15.89 2.29 -1.90
CA ILE A 45 16.30 1.01 -2.49
C ILE A 45 15.52 0.71 -3.78
N VAL A 46 14.21 0.93 -3.76
CA VAL A 46 13.36 0.72 -4.94
C VAL A 46 13.80 1.62 -6.09
N ALA A 47 14.11 2.89 -5.81
CA ALA A 47 14.55 3.85 -6.82
C ALA A 47 15.95 3.50 -7.35
N GLU A 48 16.91 3.20 -6.48
CA GLU A 48 18.29 2.90 -6.86
C GLU A 48 18.39 1.64 -7.72
N HIS A 49 17.62 0.61 -7.41
CA HIS A 49 17.63 -0.67 -8.10
C HIS A 49 16.54 -0.81 -9.15
N GLN A 50 15.71 0.22 -9.32
CA GLN A 50 14.59 0.22 -10.28
C GLN A 50 13.71 -1.02 -10.13
N LEU A 51 13.34 -1.34 -8.89
CA LEU A 51 12.58 -2.54 -8.58
C LEU A 51 11.09 -2.34 -8.86
N THR A 52 10.50 -3.31 -9.57
CA THR A 52 9.05 -3.43 -9.64
C THR A 52 8.58 -3.92 -8.27
N THR A 53 7.73 -3.14 -7.60
CA THR A 53 7.36 -3.39 -6.21
C THR A 53 5.86 -3.42 -6.04
N LEU A 54 5.37 -4.42 -5.32
CA LEU A 54 3.99 -4.48 -4.85
C LEU A 54 4.00 -4.38 -3.33
N MET A 55 3.35 -3.36 -2.79
CA MET A 55 3.27 -3.15 -1.35
C MET A 55 1.83 -3.23 -0.88
N VAL A 56 1.61 -4.00 0.19
CA VAL A 56 0.32 -4.09 0.86
C VAL A 56 0.40 -3.35 2.19
N THR A 57 -0.55 -2.47 2.44
CA THR A 57 -0.61 -1.69 3.67
C THR A 57 -2.05 -1.36 4.04
N HIS A 58 -2.33 -1.27 5.35
CA HIS A 58 -3.58 -0.71 5.87
C HIS A 58 -3.48 0.80 6.12
N ASN A 59 -2.30 1.37 6.03
CA ASN A 59 -2.08 2.78 6.27
C ASN A 59 -2.32 3.58 4.99
N MET A 60 -3.40 4.35 4.95
CA MET A 60 -3.79 5.11 3.76
C MET A 60 -2.76 6.17 3.37
N GLN A 61 -2.13 6.83 4.36
CA GLN A 61 -1.09 7.82 4.07
C GLN A 61 0.13 7.16 3.40
N GLN A 62 0.53 5.99 3.89
CA GLN A 62 1.62 5.23 3.29
C GLN A 62 1.27 4.80 1.85
N ALA A 63 0.04 4.36 1.63
CA ALA A 63 -0.43 3.99 0.29
C ALA A 63 -0.39 5.18 -0.68
N LEU A 64 -0.70 6.38 -0.20
CA LEU A 64 -0.64 7.60 -1.01
C LEU A 64 0.79 8.05 -1.28
N ASP A 65 1.68 7.90 -0.29
CA ASP A 65 3.05 8.41 -0.37
C ASP A 65 4.00 7.51 -1.15
N LEU A 66 3.70 6.21 -1.23
CA LEU A 66 4.56 5.23 -1.86
C LEU A 66 3.97 4.74 -3.18
N GLY A 67 4.88 4.48 -4.13
CA GLY A 67 4.49 3.93 -5.42
C GLY A 67 3.81 4.94 -6.35
N ASN A 68 3.59 4.50 -7.56
CA ASN A 68 2.98 5.35 -8.61
C ASN A 68 1.58 4.89 -9.01
N ARG A 69 1.10 3.78 -8.48
CA ARG A 69 -0.26 3.27 -8.70
C ARG A 69 -0.84 2.83 -7.37
N LEU A 70 -2.16 2.93 -7.25
CA LEU A 70 -2.85 2.54 -6.03
C LEU A 70 -4.03 1.64 -6.37
N ILE A 71 -4.17 0.56 -5.61
CA ILE A 71 -5.29 -0.37 -5.71
C ILE A 71 -5.90 -0.49 -4.32
N MET A 72 -7.22 -0.39 -4.22
CA MET A 72 -7.94 -0.66 -2.98
C MET A 72 -8.70 -1.97 -3.13
N MET A 73 -8.55 -2.85 -2.15
CA MET A 73 -9.21 -4.15 -2.15
C MET A 73 -10.14 -4.31 -0.96
N ASP A 74 -11.23 -5.02 -1.17
CA ASP A 74 -12.15 -5.41 -0.11
C ASP A 74 -12.77 -6.76 -0.47
N LYS A 75 -12.78 -7.69 0.50
CA LYS A 75 -13.36 -9.04 0.36
C LYS A 75 -12.84 -9.77 -0.89
N GLY A 76 -11.53 -9.67 -1.13
CA GLY A 76 -10.89 -10.37 -2.24
C GLY A 76 -11.12 -9.74 -3.61
N GLN A 77 -11.71 -8.55 -3.67
CA GLN A 77 -11.99 -7.85 -4.93
C GLN A 77 -11.31 -6.49 -4.97
N ILE A 78 -10.92 -6.08 -6.17
CA ILE A 78 -10.44 -4.72 -6.42
C ILE A 78 -11.66 -3.81 -6.51
N ILE A 79 -11.77 -2.87 -5.58
CA ILE A 79 -12.91 -1.94 -5.53
C ILE A 79 -12.58 -0.54 -6.03
N PHE A 80 -11.30 -0.22 -6.14
CA PHE A 80 -10.83 1.07 -6.62
C PHE A 80 -9.42 0.92 -7.17
N GLU A 81 -9.12 1.64 -8.25
CA GLU A 81 -7.80 1.65 -8.87
C GLU A 81 -7.51 3.06 -9.37
N SER A 82 -6.25 3.49 -9.25
CA SER A 82 -5.79 4.75 -9.84
C SER A 82 -4.45 4.55 -10.54
N ASN A 83 -4.30 5.21 -11.69
CA ASN A 83 -3.01 5.29 -12.36
C ASN A 83 -2.15 6.39 -11.70
N GLU A 84 -0.95 6.62 -12.25
CA GLU A 84 0.00 7.59 -11.70
C GLU A 84 -0.57 9.01 -11.67
N GLU A 85 -1.21 9.45 -12.75
CA GLU A 85 -1.79 10.78 -12.86
C GLU A 85 -2.94 10.97 -11.87
N GLU A 86 -3.86 10.02 -11.82
CA GLU A 86 -5.00 10.04 -10.91
C GLU A 86 -4.55 10.02 -9.45
N LYS A 87 -3.50 9.25 -9.15
CA LYS A 87 -2.97 9.13 -7.81
C LYS A 87 -2.45 10.44 -7.25
N GLN A 88 -1.87 11.29 -8.09
CA GLN A 88 -1.34 12.59 -7.66
C GLN A 88 -2.43 13.50 -7.10
N ALA A 89 -3.67 13.33 -7.53
CA ALA A 89 -4.81 14.11 -7.05
C ALA A 89 -5.53 13.48 -5.86
N LEU A 90 -5.12 12.29 -5.41
CA LEU A 90 -5.78 11.59 -4.31
C LEU A 90 -5.38 12.16 -2.95
N THR A 91 -6.35 12.16 -2.03
CA THR A 91 -6.16 12.48 -0.61
C THR A 91 -6.75 11.36 0.22
N ILE A 92 -6.42 11.32 1.53
CA ILE A 92 -7.03 10.36 2.46
C ILE A 92 -8.54 10.51 2.46
N GLU A 93 -9.04 11.75 2.47
CA GLU A 93 -10.47 12.03 2.44
C GLU A 93 -11.15 11.42 1.21
N LYS A 94 -10.55 11.59 0.02
CA LYS A 94 -11.08 11.00 -1.21
C LYS A 94 -11.10 9.48 -1.18
N LEU A 95 -10.05 8.85 -0.63
CA LEU A 95 -10.00 7.39 -0.47
C LEU A 95 -11.08 6.88 0.48
N LEU A 96 -11.25 7.55 1.62
CA LEU A 96 -12.30 7.19 2.58
C LEU A 96 -13.69 7.32 1.98
N ASN A 97 -13.94 8.41 1.26
CA ASN A 97 -15.22 8.64 0.60
C ASN A 97 -15.51 7.56 -0.44
N GLU A 98 -14.52 7.18 -1.23
CA GLU A 98 -14.65 6.14 -2.24
C GLU A 98 -14.95 4.78 -1.60
N PHE A 99 -14.24 4.44 -0.54
CA PHE A 99 -14.47 3.20 0.22
C PHE A 99 -15.87 3.13 0.80
N GLN A 100 -16.33 4.22 1.42
CA GLN A 100 -17.66 4.30 2.01
C GLN A 100 -18.75 4.22 0.94
N ARG A 101 -18.56 4.89 -0.19
CA ARG A 101 -19.51 4.84 -1.31
C ARG A 101 -19.67 3.41 -1.83
N ILE A 102 -18.59 2.71 -2.06
CA ILE A 102 -18.60 1.34 -2.57
C ILE A 102 -19.25 0.39 -1.57
N ARG A 103 -18.90 0.50 -0.29
CA ARG A 103 -19.53 -0.32 0.76
C ARG A 103 -21.01 -0.03 0.90
N GLY A 104 -21.41 1.21 0.78
CA GLY A 104 -22.81 1.60 0.82
C GLY A 104 -23.61 0.98 -0.34
N GLU A 105 -23.07 0.99 -1.53
CA GLU A 105 -23.69 0.33 -2.70
C GLU A 105 -23.82 -1.18 -2.50
N GLN A 106 -22.76 -1.83 -1.99
CA GLN A 106 -22.78 -3.26 -1.72
C GLN A 106 -23.85 -3.62 -0.68
N MET A 107 -23.96 -2.86 0.40
CA MET A 107 -24.97 -3.06 1.43
C MET A 107 -26.39 -2.88 0.88
N THR A 108 -26.60 -1.91 0.02
CA THR A 108 -27.89 -1.68 -0.62
C THR A 108 -28.27 -2.85 -1.52
N ASN A 109 -27.33 -3.36 -2.31
CA ASN A 109 -27.55 -4.53 -3.17
C ASN A 109 -27.86 -5.77 -2.34
N ASP A 110 -27.12 -6.01 -1.27
CA ASP A 110 -27.34 -7.13 -0.38
C ASP A 110 -28.74 -7.09 0.25
N ARG A 111 -29.19 -5.92 0.67
CA ARG A 111 -30.55 -5.73 1.20
C ARG A 111 -31.61 -6.02 0.13
N ALA A 112 -31.38 -5.56 -1.10
CA ALA A 112 -32.29 -5.82 -2.21
C ALA A 112 -32.39 -7.33 -2.52
N MET A 113 -31.30 -8.07 -2.35
CA MET A 113 -31.27 -9.52 -2.57
C MET A 113 -31.95 -10.31 -1.46
N LEU A 114 -32.07 -9.75 -0.26
CA LEU A 114 -32.70 -10.38 0.90
C LEU A 114 -34.23 -10.22 0.93
N VAL A 115 -34.76 -9.35 0.09
CA VAL A 115 -36.19 -9.09 -0.04
C VAL A 115 -36.77 -9.91 -1.19
#